data_5633582f92287c04134af9dd1c3ef529
#
_entry.id   5633582f92287c04134af9dd1c3ef529
#
_cell.length_a   1.000
_cell.length_b   1.000
_cell.length_c   1.000
_cell.angle_alpha   90.00
_cell.angle_beta   90.00
_cell.angle_gamma   90.00
#
_symmetry.space_group_name_H-M   'P 1'
#
loop_
_entity.id
_entity.type
_entity.pdbx_description
1 polymer ?
#
loop_
_entity_poly.entity_id
_entity_poly.type
_entity_poly.pdbx_seq_one_letter_code
_entity_poly.pdbx_strand_id
1 'polypeptide(L)'
;MRQAWQGAFGALIAFGSYTATAHAQLMIVGNDEKLTIDDAGKSVPHEPGHDTLSIIDISKPDAPKIVASIPLMNTIAGPPTNLAIHPSGEIALVANSLNPEPEGSGWKNVPDDKVFVIDLKANPPAIIATVNAGKQVSGMAIAPKGDIALAANRAGGSISVLSIKGKEVKVVDTVEIGVAGDQVSTVAITPDGKRALAVKAAANKVALLSIDGEKVTYDKRDLPPGIYPYNIAVTPNGKMAITADNGAGGGSDGNVDAVSIIDLEADPPRIIDHVVIGDAPEGLAISPKGDLAVAVLLQGSNADKKAFYYHPTGAVVALKIDGKKVTKVGEVQVGALPEGVAFSPKGDYLYVGNFLDQDMSVLKVDGDKITDTGKRFKLPGHPASMRAGPQ
;
A
#
# COMPACT_ATOMS: atom_id res chain seq x y z
N MET A 1 -79.93 -31.40 4.09
CA MET A 1 -79.16 -30.67 5.06
C MET A 1 -77.80 -31.38 5.21
N ARG A 2 -76.76 -30.92 4.57
CA ARG A 2 -75.40 -31.35 4.77
C ARG A 2 -74.53 -30.12 4.84
N GLN A 3 -73.99 -29.84 6.01
CA GLN A 3 -73.04 -28.76 6.24
C GLN A 3 -71.67 -29.20 5.79
N ALA A 4 -71.01 -28.38 4.95
CA ALA A 4 -69.60 -28.55 4.58
C ALA A 4 -68.76 -27.72 5.52
N TRP A 5 -67.77 -28.35 6.14
CA TRP A 5 -66.71 -27.68 6.90
C TRP A 5 -65.56 -27.31 5.95
N GLN A 6 -65.24 -26.04 5.87
CA GLN A 6 -64.01 -25.55 5.22
C GLN A 6 -62.94 -25.40 6.29
N GLY A 7 -61.91 -26.27 6.20
CA GLY A 7 -60.71 -26.13 7.00
C GLY A 7 -59.72 -25.15 6.32
N ALA A 8 -59.39 -24.05 7.01
CA ALA A 8 -58.33 -23.14 6.58
C ALA A 8 -56.98 -23.68 7.02
N PHE A 9 -56.11 -24.03 6.06
CA PHE A 9 -54.70 -24.32 6.30
C PHE A 9 -53.93 -22.99 6.32
N GLY A 10 -53.52 -22.52 7.50
CA GLY A 10 -52.58 -21.44 7.67
C GLY A 10 -51.13 -21.95 7.43
N ALA A 11 -50.50 -21.51 6.33
CA ALA A 11 -49.08 -21.74 6.11
C ALA A 11 -48.27 -20.77 6.98
N LEU A 12 -47.58 -21.29 7.97
CA LEU A 12 -46.51 -20.58 8.70
C LEU A 12 -45.30 -20.44 7.80
N ILE A 13 -45.03 -19.24 7.29
CA ILE A 13 -43.76 -18.91 6.63
C ILE A 13 -42.77 -18.56 7.75
N ALA A 14 -41.87 -19.47 8.05
CA ALA A 14 -40.73 -19.20 8.92
C ALA A 14 -39.71 -18.33 8.15
N PHE A 15 -39.61 -17.05 8.49
CA PHE A 15 -38.53 -16.20 8.08
C PHE A 15 -37.27 -16.63 8.84
N GLY A 16 -36.43 -17.45 8.19
CA GLY A 16 -35.08 -17.72 8.65
C GLY A 16 -34.27 -16.43 8.56
N SER A 17 -33.95 -15.82 9.70
CA SER A 17 -32.99 -14.72 9.77
C SER A 17 -31.61 -15.28 9.40
N TYR A 18 -31.18 -15.06 8.16
CA TYR A 18 -29.78 -15.22 7.77
C TYR A 18 -28.98 -14.15 8.51
N THR A 19 -28.39 -14.51 9.63
CA THR A 19 -27.29 -13.70 10.20
C THR A 19 -26.10 -13.87 9.28
N ALA A 20 -25.90 -12.93 8.37
CA ALA A 20 -24.63 -12.79 7.66
C ALA A 20 -23.57 -12.62 8.75
N THR A 21 -22.68 -13.62 8.88
CA THR A 21 -21.47 -13.48 9.67
C THR A 21 -20.68 -12.35 9.03
N ALA A 22 -20.65 -11.19 9.69
CA ALA A 22 -19.78 -10.10 9.26
C ALA A 22 -18.36 -10.63 9.29
N HIS A 23 -17.77 -10.84 8.11
CA HIS A 23 -16.35 -11.15 8.03
C HIS A 23 -15.56 -9.98 8.61
N ALA A 24 -14.59 -10.29 9.48
CA ALA A 24 -13.73 -9.27 10.05
C ALA A 24 -13.06 -8.48 8.90
N GLN A 25 -13.19 -7.16 8.95
CA GLN A 25 -12.50 -6.28 8.02
C GLN A 25 -11.06 -6.16 8.50
N LEU A 26 -10.13 -6.76 7.77
CA LEU A 26 -8.74 -6.83 8.18
C LEU A 26 -7.90 -5.76 7.49
N MET A 27 -6.94 -5.25 8.24
CA MET A 27 -5.80 -4.49 7.76
C MET A 27 -4.53 -5.20 8.21
N ILE A 28 -3.50 -5.19 7.39
CA ILE A 28 -2.16 -5.68 7.74
C ILE A 28 -1.18 -4.52 7.78
N VAL A 29 -0.27 -4.57 8.76
CA VAL A 29 0.79 -3.57 8.95
C VAL A 29 2.11 -4.31 9.12
N GLY A 30 3.07 -4.02 8.25
CA GLY A 30 4.44 -4.50 8.38
C GLY A 30 5.22 -3.58 9.31
N ASN A 31 5.82 -4.15 10.36
CA ASN A 31 6.65 -3.40 11.31
C ASN A 31 8.11 -3.79 11.11
N ASP A 32 8.97 -2.81 10.84
CA ASP A 32 10.41 -2.98 10.62
C ASP A 32 11.16 -2.60 11.91
N GLU A 33 11.87 -3.55 12.49
CA GLU A 33 12.72 -3.34 13.66
C GLU A 33 14.22 -3.44 13.33
N LYS A 34 14.56 -3.81 12.09
CA LYS A 34 15.95 -3.95 11.65
C LYS A 34 16.52 -2.67 11.02
N LEU A 35 15.71 -1.62 10.92
CA LEU A 35 16.14 -0.31 10.43
C LEU A 35 15.55 0.80 11.30
N THR A 36 16.41 1.73 11.75
CA THR A 36 15.97 2.96 12.42
C THR A 36 16.58 4.18 11.72
N ILE A 37 16.13 5.36 12.10
CA ILE A 37 16.68 6.64 11.64
C ILE A 37 17.27 7.35 12.85
N ASP A 38 18.53 7.77 12.77
CA ASP A 38 19.20 8.50 13.86
C ASP A 38 18.88 10.02 13.82
N ASP A 39 19.36 10.76 14.82
CA ASP A 39 19.15 12.21 14.94
C ASP A 39 19.79 13.03 13.79
N ALA A 40 20.66 12.43 12.99
CA ALA A 40 21.25 13.01 11.80
C ALA A 40 20.49 12.62 10.52
N GLY A 41 19.32 11.97 10.64
CA GLY A 41 18.52 11.52 9.51
C GLY A 41 19.10 10.33 8.75
N LYS A 42 20.05 9.60 9.35
CA LYS A 42 20.68 8.46 8.70
C LYS A 42 20.00 7.16 9.06
N SER A 43 19.83 6.30 8.07
CA SER A 43 19.39 4.92 8.29
C SER A 43 20.46 4.11 9.03
N VAL A 44 20.07 3.46 10.11
CA VAL A 44 20.92 2.62 10.95
C VAL A 44 20.38 1.19 10.90
N PRO A 45 21.08 0.25 10.20
CA PRO A 45 20.68 -1.15 10.23
C PRO A 45 21.04 -1.82 11.56
N HIS A 46 20.15 -2.73 11.98
CA HIS A 46 20.28 -3.52 13.22
C HIS A 46 20.20 -5.01 12.92
N GLU A 47 20.40 -5.83 13.96
CA GLU A 47 20.22 -7.28 13.86
C GLU A 47 18.80 -7.62 13.37
N PRO A 48 18.67 -8.49 12.35
CA PRO A 48 17.36 -8.92 11.86
C PRO A 48 16.68 -9.91 12.81
N GLY A 49 15.37 -10.14 12.63
CA GLY A 49 14.61 -11.17 13.32
C GLY A 49 13.59 -10.64 14.34
N HIS A 50 13.46 -9.34 14.48
CA HIS A 50 12.50 -8.69 15.38
C HIS A 50 11.29 -8.09 14.64
N ASP A 51 11.29 -8.08 13.33
CA ASP A 51 10.20 -7.56 12.50
C ASP A 51 8.93 -8.39 12.67
N THR A 52 7.79 -7.76 12.51
CA THR A 52 6.48 -8.41 12.63
C THR A 52 5.50 -7.95 11.55
N LEU A 53 4.51 -8.79 11.28
CA LEU A 53 3.28 -8.41 10.59
C LEU A 53 2.14 -8.36 11.60
N SER A 54 1.58 -7.18 11.85
CA SER A 54 0.36 -7.01 12.63
C SER A 54 -0.86 -7.23 11.75
N ILE A 55 -1.80 -8.07 12.18
CA ILE A 55 -3.11 -8.26 11.59
C ILE A 55 -4.12 -7.56 12.49
N ILE A 56 -4.84 -6.59 11.93
CA ILE A 56 -5.68 -5.64 12.69
C ILE A 56 -7.11 -5.77 12.19
N ASP A 57 -8.04 -5.99 13.12
CA ASP A 57 -9.49 -5.87 12.86
C ASP A 57 -9.88 -4.40 12.88
N ILE A 58 -10.40 -3.91 11.75
CA ILE A 58 -10.92 -2.56 11.53
C ILE A 58 -12.42 -2.53 11.32
N SER A 59 -13.16 -3.58 11.72
CA SER A 59 -14.64 -3.62 11.67
C SER A 59 -15.28 -2.51 12.48
N LYS A 60 -14.56 -2.02 13.51
CA LYS A 60 -14.84 -0.76 14.23
C LYS A 60 -13.74 0.25 13.86
N PRO A 61 -13.95 1.06 12.81
CA PRO A 61 -12.86 1.89 12.25
C PRO A 61 -12.26 2.89 13.24
N ASP A 62 -13.05 3.38 14.18
CA ASP A 62 -12.60 4.31 15.23
C ASP A 62 -11.92 3.62 16.43
N ALA A 63 -11.91 2.28 16.46
CA ALA A 63 -11.32 1.46 17.52
C ALA A 63 -10.69 0.18 16.95
N PRO A 64 -9.62 0.30 16.12
CA PRO A 64 -8.92 -0.85 15.56
C PRO A 64 -8.36 -1.74 16.67
N LYS A 65 -8.18 -3.04 16.38
CA LYS A 65 -7.68 -4.02 17.36
C LYS A 65 -6.71 -4.98 16.68
N ILE A 66 -5.50 -5.16 17.24
CA ILE A 66 -4.59 -6.24 16.83
C ILE A 66 -5.24 -7.58 17.18
N VAL A 67 -5.43 -8.43 16.19
CA VAL A 67 -5.96 -9.79 16.37
C VAL A 67 -4.88 -10.86 16.29
N ALA A 68 -3.76 -10.55 15.60
CA ALA A 68 -2.56 -11.39 15.57
C ALA A 68 -1.33 -10.54 15.26
N SER A 69 -0.16 -11.03 15.68
CA SER A 69 1.14 -10.53 15.26
C SER A 69 2.01 -11.75 14.90
N ILE A 70 2.62 -11.73 13.72
CA ILE A 70 3.42 -12.84 13.18
C ILE A 70 4.85 -12.35 13.03
N PRO A 71 5.87 -13.05 13.57
CA PRO A 71 7.26 -12.77 13.24
C PRO A 71 7.47 -12.92 11.71
N LEU A 72 7.92 -11.85 11.07
CA LEU A 72 8.07 -11.81 9.63
C LEU A 72 8.98 -10.65 9.24
N MET A 73 10.02 -10.94 8.44
CA MET A 73 10.88 -9.88 7.91
C MET A 73 10.10 -8.94 6.99
N ASN A 74 10.27 -7.64 7.22
CA ASN A 74 9.62 -6.57 6.49
C ASN A 74 10.54 -5.36 6.49
N THR A 75 10.35 -4.36 5.62
CA THR A 75 11.27 -3.23 5.53
C THR A 75 10.58 -1.92 5.18
N ILE A 76 11.12 -0.83 5.73
CA ILE A 76 10.78 0.54 5.32
C ILE A 76 11.46 0.92 3.99
N ALA A 77 12.53 0.25 3.60
CA ALA A 77 13.28 0.61 2.40
C ALA A 77 12.52 0.28 1.11
N GLY A 78 11.86 1.25 0.57
CA GLY A 78 10.98 1.18 -0.60
C GLY A 78 9.61 1.79 -0.28
N PRO A 79 8.75 2.02 -1.29
CA PRO A 79 7.43 2.58 -1.03
C PRO A 79 6.61 1.67 -0.11
N PRO A 80 5.73 2.23 0.73
CA PRO A 80 4.96 1.48 1.72
C PRO A 80 3.86 0.60 1.11
N THR A 81 4.17 -0.07 0.00
CA THR A 81 3.29 -0.92 -0.82
C THR A 81 3.82 -2.34 -0.99
N ASN A 82 4.79 -2.75 -0.17
CA ASN A 82 5.41 -4.08 -0.22
C ASN A 82 4.51 -5.20 0.33
N LEU A 83 3.23 -4.95 0.53
CA LEU A 83 2.26 -5.93 1.01
C LEU A 83 0.90 -5.76 0.32
N ALA A 84 0.17 -6.88 0.18
CA ALA A 84 -1.15 -6.91 -0.43
C ALA A 84 -2.02 -7.99 0.19
N ILE A 85 -3.34 -7.72 0.33
CA ILE A 85 -4.33 -8.72 0.73
C ILE A 85 -5.06 -9.21 -0.51
N HIS A 86 -5.18 -10.52 -0.66
CA HIS A 86 -5.91 -11.14 -1.76
C HIS A 86 -7.41 -10.75 -1.71
N PRO A 87 -8.09 -10.56 -2.87
CA PRO A 87 -9.50 -10.17 -2.91
C PRO A 87 -10.45 -11.09 -2.13
N SER A 88 -10.13 -12.38 -1.96
CA SER A 88 -10.91 -13.29 -1.09
C SER A 88 -10.75 -13.01 0.40
N GLY A 89 -9.75 -12.23 0.82
CA GLY A 89 -9.38 -12.04 2.22
C GLY A 89 -8.82 -13.31 2.90
N GLU A 90 -8.41 -14.34 2.13
CA GLU A 90 -7.89 -15.59 2.69
C GLU A 90 -6.38 -15.55 2.89
N ILE A 91 -5.66 -14.92 1.97
CA ILE A 91 -4.20 -14.81 2.04
C ILE A 91 -3.74 -13.36 1.90
N ALA A 92 -2.53 -13.11 2.38
CA ALA A 92 -1.78 -11.89 2.11
C ALA A 92 -0.38 -12.25 1.58
N LEU A 93 0.19 -11.31 0.81
CA LEU A 93 1.56 -11.35 0.34
C LEU A 93 2.34 -10.20 0.99
N VAL A 94 3.55 -10.49 1.46
CA VAL A 94 4.45 -9.48 2.05
C VAL A 94 5.85 -9.68 1.49
N ALA A 95 6.41 -8.64 0.87
CA ALA A 95 7.78 -8.65 0.36
C ALA A 95 8.75 -8.06 1.39
N ASN A 96 9.97 -8.62 1.44
CA ASN A 96 11.10 -8.05 2.14
C ASN A 96 12.13 -7.55 1.12
N SER A 97 12.37 -6.23 1.07
CA SER A 97 13.29 -5.64 0.09
C SER A 97 14.75 -5.72 0.51
N LEU A 98 15.02 -5.55 1.80
CA LEU A 98 16.38 -5.51 2.33
C LEU A 98 16.50 -6.42 3.55
N ASN A 99 17.66 -7.01 3.69
CA ASN A 99 18.05 -7.79 4.87
C ASN A 99 19.41 -7.32 5.37
N PRO A 100 19.59 -7.05 6.67
CA PRO A 100 20.90 -6.74 7.21
C PRO A 100 21.81 -7.98 7.25
N GLU A 101 23.06 -7.80 6.84
CA GLU A 101 24.14 -8.77 7.01
C GLU A 101 25.23 -8.18 7.91
N PRO A 102 25.97 -9.00 8.68
CA PRO A 102 27.08 -8.50 9.49
C PRO A 102 28.14 -7.81 8.65
N GLU A 103 28.60 -6.63 9.09
CA GLU A 103 29.72 -5.91 8.49
C GLU A 103 30.58 -5.27 9.57
N GLY A 104 31.77 -5.83 9.80
CA GLY A 104 32.64 -5.41 10.91
C GLY A 104 31.98 -5.61 12.26
N SER A 105 31.79 -4.52 13.03
CA SER A 105 31.07 -4.53 14.32
C SER A 105 29.59 -4.13 14.18
N GLY A 106 29.08 -3.95 12.97
CA GLY A 106 27.72 -3.50 12.70
C GLY A 106 27.04 -4.34 11.62
N TRP A 107 26.09 -3.71 10.93
CA TRP A 107 25.24 -4.33 9.93
C TRP A 107 25.22 -3.48 8.66
N LYS A 108 25.08 -4.12 7.51
CA LYS A 108 24.79 -3.47 6.22
C LYS A 108 23.56 -4.08 5.58
N ASN A 109 22.78 -3.27 4.91
CA ASN A 109 21.62 -3.73 4.14
C ASN A 109 22.05 -4.34 2.80
N VAL A 110 21.54 -5.54 2.51
CA VAL A 110 21.67 -6.21 1.22
C VAL A 110 20.28 -6.45 0.60
N PRO A 111 20.15 -6.44 -0.74
CA PRO A 111 18.89 -6.76 -1.40
C PRO A 111 18.40 -8.17 -1.06
N ASP A 112 17.12 -8.29 -0.69
CA ASP A 112 16.42 -9.57 -0.51
C ASP A 112 15.41 -9.79 -1.66
N ASP A 113 14.97 -11.03 -1.84
CA ASP A 113 14.06 -11.44 -2.91
C ASP A 113 12.79 -12.16 -2.40
N LYS A 114 12.60 -12.19 -1.09
CA LYS A 114 11.54 -12.99 -0.47
C LYS A 114 10.17 -12.32 -0.50
N VAL A 115 9.17 -13.10 -0.89
CA VAL A 115 7.75 -12.79 -0.72
C VAL A 115 7.13 -13.88 0.16
N PHE A 116 6.63 -13.49 1.32
CA PHE A 116 5.94 -14.38 2.25
C PHE A 116 4.46 -14.48 1.89
N VAL A 117 3.92 -15.69 1.93
CA VAL A 117 2.50 -15.99 1.76
C VAL A 117 1.90 -16.30 3.13
N ILE A 118 0.93 -15.50 3.55
CA ILE A 118 0.30 -15.59 4.86
C ILE A 118 -1.12 -16.11 4.70
N ASP A 119 -1.48 -17.17 5.42
CA ASP A 119 -2.86 -17.62 5.58
C ASP A 119 -3.54 -16.80 6.67
N LEU A 120 -4.42 -15.87 6.28
CA LEU A 120 -5.18 -15.01 7.19
C LEU A 120 -6.35 -15.72 7.87
N LYS A 121 -6.73 -16.93 7.38
CA LYS A 121 -7.84 -17.73 7.92
C LYS A 121 -7.35 -18.85 8.85
N ALA A 122 -6.05 -19.12 8.88
CA ALA A 122 -5.48 -20.02 9.89
C ALA A 122 -5.72 -19.47 11.31
N ASN A 123 -5.78 -20.32 12.30
CA ASN A 123 -5.96 -19.92 13.68
C ASN A 123 -4.86 -20.52 14.57
N PRO A 124 -3.83 -19.76 14.93
CA PRO A 124 -3.56 -18.36 14.54
C PRO A 124 -3.17 -18.22 13.05
N PRO A 125 -3.27 -17.01 12.47
CA PRO A 125 -2.74 -16.72 11.14
C PRO A 125 -1.24 -17.09 11.06
N ALA A 126 -0.79 -17.59 9.89
CA ALA A 126 0.56 -18.14 9.77
C ALA A 126 1.16 -17.94 8.37
N ILE A 127 2.49 -17.91 8.29
CA ILE A 127 3.23 -18.00 7.03
C ILE A 127 3.09 -19.45 6.54
N ILE A 128 2.59 -19.63 5.32
CA ILE A 128 2.39 -20.95 4.70
C ILE A 128 3.39 -21.25 3.57
N ALA A 129 4.00 -20.22 3.00
CA ALA A 129 5.03 -20.36 1.98
C ALA A 129 5.92 -19.11 1.93
N THR A 130 7.10 -19.28 1.36
CA THR A 130 8.00 -18.20 0.93
C THR A 130 8.37 -18.46 -0.51
N VAL A 131 8.23 -17.46 -1.38
CA VAL A 131 8.63 -17.52 -2.78
C VAL A 131 9.72 -16.49 -3.05
N ASN A 132 10.69 -16.83 -3.89
CA ASN A 132 11.75 -15.92 -4.29
C ASN A 132 11.32 -15.20 -5.57
N ALA A 133 11.18 -13.89 -5.49
CA ALA A 133 10.91 -13.01 -6.61
C ALA A 133 12.22 -12.51 -7.24
N GLY A 134 12.24 -11.31 -7.79
CA GLY A 134 13.45 -10.70 -8.28
C GLY A 134 14.19 -9.89 -7.21
N LYS A 135 15.41 -9.45 -7.54
CA LYS A 135 16.33 -8.78 -6.63
C LYS A 135 15.75 -7.48 -6.07
N GLN A 136 15.74 -7.36 -4.74
CA GLN A 136 15.16 -6.25 -3.98
C GLN A 136 13.67 -6.08 -4.29
N VAL A 137 12.90 -7.18 -4.07
CA VAL A 137 11.46 -7.14 -4.24
C VAL A 137 10.83 -6.09 -3.32
N SER A 138 9.98 -5.22 -3.87
CA SER A 138 9.47 -4.04 -3.21
C SER A 138 7.93 -3.95 -3.36
N GLY A 139 7.40 -2.85 -3.88
CA GLY A 139 5.95 -2.66 -4.00
C GLY A 139 5.27 -3.71 -4.88
N MET A 140 4.05 -4.12 -4.49
CA MET A 140 3.29 -5.15 -5.18
C MET A 140 1.80 -4.84 -5.27
N ALA A 141 1.13 -5.50 -6.22
CA ALA A 141 -0.32 -5.47 -6.35
C ALA A 141 -0.84 -6.85 -6.75
N ILE A 142 -2.01 -7.23 -6.21
CA ILE A 142 -2.76 -8.42 -6.65
C ILE A 142 -3.84 -7.98 -7.63
N ALA A 143 -4.01 -8.70 -8.73
CA ALA A 143 -5.04 -8.41 -9.72
C ALA A 143 -6.45 -8.56 -9.10
N PRO A 144 -7.46 -7.81 -9.61
CA PRO A 144 -8.83 -7.86 -9.05
C PRO A 144 -9.46 -9.25 -9.01
N LYS A 145 -9.09 -10.14 -9.96
CA LYS A 145 -9.54 -11.54 -9.96
C LYS A 145 -8.84 -12.41 -8.92
N GLY A 146 -7.71 -11.96 -8.36
CA GLY A 146 -6.91 -12.72 -7.43
C GLY A 146 -6.05 -13.81 -8.05
N ASP A 147 -6.00 -13.94 -9.36
CA ASP A 147 -5.31 -15.01 -10.08
C ASP A 147 -3.80 -14.75 -10.27
N ILE A 148 -3.39 -13.48 -10.25
CA ILE A 148 -1.99 -13.08 -10.32
C ILE A 148 -1.65 -11.94 -9.34
N ALA A 149 -0.37 -11.85 -8.98
CA ALA A 149 0.22 -10.67 -8.38
C ALA A 149 1.44 -10.20 -9.20
N LEU A 150 1.69 -8.91 -9.17
CA LEU A 150 2.88 -8.30 -9.72
C LEU A 150 3.72 -7.73 -8.57
N ALA A 151 5.03 -7.93 -8.62
CA ALA A 151 5.96 -7.40 -7.63
C ALA A 151 7.13 -6.70 -8.32
N ALA A 152 7.41 -5.48 -7.90
CA ALA A 152 8.49 -4.67 -8.44
C ALA A 152 9.85 -5.14 -7.88
N ASN A 153 10.84 -5.36 -8.74
CA ASN A 153 12.19 -5.77 -8.38
C ASN A 153 13.12 -4.57 -8.49
N ARG A 154 13.29 -3.82 -7.39
CA ARG A 154 13.95 -2.50 -7.39
C ARG A 154 15.39 -2.54 -7.89
N ALA A 155 16.18 -3.51 -7.45
CA ALA A 155 17.56 -3.71 -7.92
C ALA A 155 17.66 -4.65 -9.12
N GLY A 156 16.54 -5.21 -9.58
CA GLY A 156 16.47 -6.05 -10.79
C GLY A 156 16.12 -5.26 -12.05
N GLY A 157 15.40 -4.14 -11.94
CA GLY A 157 14.89 -3.42 -13.11
C GLY A 157 13.73 -4.14 -13.81
N SER A 158 13.00 -5.00 -13.08
CA SER A 158 11.98 -5.90 -13.64
C SER A 158 10.74 -6.01 -12.76
N ILE A 159 9.73 -6.71 -13.24
CA ILE A 159 8.50 -7.09 -12.51
C ILE A 159 8.43 -8.61 -12.45
N SER A 160 8.32 -9.19 -11.25
CA SER A 160 7.97 -10.59 -11.07
C SER A 160 6.45 -10.78 -11.23
N VAL A 161 6.05 -11.80 -12.00
CA VAL A 161 4.67 -12.24 -12.14
C VAL A 161 4.46 -13.47 -11.28
N LEU A 162 3.56 -13.38 -10.30
CA LEU A 162 3.23 -14.47 -9.40
C LEU A 162 1.83 -15.01 -9.75
N SER A 163 1.72 -16.30 -10.05
CA SER A 163 0.44 -17.01 -10.19
C SER A 163 -0.11 -17.32 -8.81
N ILE A 164 -1.42 -17.12 -8.62
CA ILE A 164 -2.14 -17.43 -7.37
C ILE A 164 -3.26 -18.41 -7.68
N LYS A 165 -3.22 -19.61 -7.06
CA LYS A 165 -4.25 -20.64 -7.18
C LYS A 165 -4.68 -21.10 -5.79
N GLY A 166 -5.73 -20.50 -5.26
CA GLY A 166 -6.11 -20.63 -3.85
C GLY A 166 -5.01 -20.07 -2.95
N LYS A 167 -4.37 -20.94 -2.14
CA LYS A 167 -3.25 -20.56 -1.27
C LYS A 167 -1.86 -20.86 -1.88
N GLU A 168 -1.82 -21.46 -3.06
CA GLU A 168 -0.57 -21.73 -3.77
C GLU A 168 -0.15 -20.50 -4.56
N VAL A 169 1.08 -20.03 -4.31
CA VAL A 169 1.67 -18.87 -4.98
C VAL A 169 3.02 -19.27 -5.57
N LYS A 170 3.24 -18.94 -6.84
CA LYS A 170 4.49 -19.26 -7.56
C LYS A 170 4.88 -18.10 -8.47
N VAL A 171 6.17 -17.79 -8.54
CA VAL A 171 6.71 -16.93 -9.61
C VAL A 171 6.67 -17.72 -10.92
N VAL A 172 6.00 -17.19 -11.93
CA VAL A 172 5.81 -17.84 -13.24
C VAL A 172 6.54 -17.09 -14.36
N ASP A 173 6.86 -15.81 -14.18
CA ASP A 173 7.57 -15.00 -15.16
C ASP A 173 8.28 -13.82 -14.51
N THR A 174 9.24 -13.24 -15.24
CA THR A 174 9.92 -11.99 -14.89
C THR A 174 9.99 -11.11 -16.14
N VAL A 175 9.37 -9.94 -16.07
CA VAL A 175 9.26 -8.98 -17.17
C VAL A 175 10.28 -7.87 -17.00
N GLU A 176 11.28 -7.83 -17.87
CA GLU A 176 12.27 -6.77 -17.90
C GLU A 176 11.65 -5.46 -18.40
N ILE A 177 11.71 -4.40 -17.57
CA ILE A 177 11.15 -3.09 -17.91
C ILE A 177 12.18 -1.96 -17.87
N GLY A 178 13.37 -2.24 -17.35
CA GLY A 178 14.46 -1.28 -17.19
C GLY A 178 15.76 -1.94 -16.78
N VAL A 179 16.59 -1.20 -16.07
CA VAL A 179 17.85 -1.66 -15.48
C VAL A 179 17.85 -1.42 -13.97
N ALA A 180 18.79 -2.01 -13.25
CA ALA A 180 18.91 -1.85 -11.79
C ALA A 180 18.90 -0.37 -11.33
N GLY A 181 19.59 0.50 -12.09
CA GLY A 181 19.65 1.94 -11.80
C GLY A 181 18.32 2.68 -11.94
N ASP A 182 17.32 2.11 -12.62
CA ASP A 182 15.99 2.72 -12.76
C ASP A 182 15.17 2.65 -11.46
N GLN A 183 15.52 1.75 -10.53
CA GLN A 183 14.83 1.52 -9.26
C GLN A 183 13.34 1.31 -9.42
N VAL A 184 12.94 0.15 -9.98
CA VAL A 184 11.53 -0.23 -10.11
C VAL A 184 10.92 -0.40 -8.72
N SER A 185 10.16 0.61 -8.24
CA SER A 185 9.77 0.74 -6.83
C SER A 185 8.44 0.09 -6.51
N THR A 186 7.43 0.27 -7.36
CA THR A 186 6.07 -0.25 -7.12
C THR A 186 5.31 -0.48 -8.41
N VAL A 187 4.19 -1.17 -8.30
CA VAL A 187 3.27 -1.45 -9.40
C VAL A 187 1.82 -1.30 -8.94
N ALA A 188 0.96 -0.77 -9.82
CA ALA A 188 -0.48 -0.76 -9.64
C ALA A 188 -1.17 -1.41 -10.82
N ILE A 189 -2.24 -2.17 -10.58
CA ILE A 189 -3.04 -2.86 -11.60
C ILE A 189 -4.37 -2.14 -11.76
N THR A 190 -4.83 -1.97 -13.00
CA THR A 190 -6.15 -1.37 -13.28
C THR A 190 -7.28 -2.27 -12.80
N PRO A 191 -8.47 -1.71 -12.41
CA PRO A 191 -9.59 -2.50 -11.90
C PRO A 191 -10.16 -3.54 -12.87
N ASP A 192 -9.95 -3.38 -14.18
CA ASP A 192 -10.29 -4.37 -15.19
C ASP A 192 -9.30 -5.53 -15.29
N GLY A 193 -8.15 -5.43 -14.59
CA GLY A 193 -7.09 -6.43 -14.58
C GLY A 193 -6.31 -6.55 -15.88
N LYS A 194 -6.46 -5.60 -16.82
CA LYS A 194 -5.87 -5.70 -18.17
C LYS A 194 -4.58 -4.91 -18.36
N ARG A 195 -4.31 -3.96 -17.48
CA ARG A 195 -3.10 -3.11 -17.54
C ARG A 195 -2.46 -2.98 -16.16
N ALA A 196 -1.16 -2.73 -16.15
CA ALA A 196 -0.45 -2.30 -14.97
C ALA A 196 0.45 -1.10 -15.28
N LEU A 197 0.73 -0.33 -14.24
CA LEU A 197 1.65 0.80 -14.26
C LEU A 197 2.75 0.51 -13.25
N ALA A 198 4.00 0.49 -13.69
CA ALA A 198 5.16 0.24 -12.83
C ALA A 198 6.05 1.48 -12.75
N VAL A 199 6.36 1.89 -11.54
CA VAL A 199 7.18 3.07 -11.30
C VAL A 199 8.66 2.73 -11.40
N LYS A 200 9.41 3.50 -12.19
CA LYS A 200 10.87 3.49 -12.29
C LYS A 200 11.39 4.78 -11.63
N ALA A 201 11.54 4.73 -10.31
CA ALA A 201 11.69 5.92 -9.48
C ALA A 201 12.91 6.79 -9.89
N ALA A 202 14.10 6.21 -9.92
CA ALA A 202 15.31 6.96 -10.26
C ALA A 202 15.40 7.37 -11.75
N ALA A 203 14.61 6.72 -12.62
CA ALA A 203 14.50 7.09 -14.03
C ALA A 203 13.47 8.18 -14.30
N ASN A 204 12.67 8.61 -13.30
CA ASN A 204 11.55 9.54 -13.44
C ASN A 204 10.53 9.07 -14.50
N LYS A 205 10.10 7.79 -14.40
CA LYS A 205 9.23 7.17 -15.39
C LYS A 205 8.18 6.27 -14.76
N VAL A 206 7.07 6.12 -15.47
CA VAL A 206 6.05 5.09 -15.22
C VAL A 206 5.92 4.22 -16.46
N ALA A 207 6.30 2.95 -16.36
CA ALA A 207 6.18 1.97 -17.43
C ALA A 207 4.74 1.46 -17.56
N LEU A 208 4.24 1.31 -18.79
CA LEU A 208 2.94 0.72 -19.09
C LEU A 208 3.12 -0.77 -19.43
N LEU A 209 2.27 -1.61 -18.82
CA LEU A 209 2.24 -3.05 -19.05
C LEU A 209 0.82 -3.49 -19.41
N SER A 210 0.74 -4.44 -20.35
CA SER A 210 -0.48 -5.15 -20.73
C SER A 210 -0.55 -6.50 -20.02
N ILE A 211 -1.75 -6.91 -19.56
CA ILE A 211 -2.00 -8.14 -18.83
C ILE A 211 -3.04 -8.98 -19.60
N ASP A 212 -2.70 -10.24 -19.90
CA ASP A 212 -3.58 -11.26 -20.45
C ASP A 212 -3.40 -12.58 -19.68
N GLY A 213 -4.18 -12.75 -18.61
CA GLY A 213 -4.00 -13.83 -17.63
C GLY A 213 -2.62 -13.77 -16.96
N GLU A 214 -1.86 -14.87 -17.00
CA GLU A 214 -0.49 -14.92 -16.45
C GLU A 214 0.55 -14.25 -17.37
N LYS A 215 0.17 -13.89 -18.62
CA LYS A 215 1.06 -13.22 -19.55
C LYS A 215 1.06 -11.72 -19.31
N VAL A 216 2.18 -11.17 -18.88
CA VAL A 216 2.40 -9.73 -18.68
C VAL A 216 3.46 -9.24 -19.66
N THR A 217 3.19 -8.14 -20.33
CA THR A 217 4.07 -7.60 -21.36
C THR A 217 4.34 -6.12 -21.12
N TYR A 218 5.61 -5.72 -21.19
CA TYR A 218 5.98 -4.31 -21.19
C TYR A 218 5.72 -3.71 -22.57
N ASP A 219 4.88 -2.68 -22.64
CA ASP A 219 4.44 -2.06 -23.90
C ASP A 219 5.55 -1.20 -24.55
N LYS A 220 6.77 -1.20 -23.98
CA LYS A 220 7.91 -0.36 -24.40
C LYS A 220 7.55 1.13 -24.43
N ARG A 221 6.66 1.52 -23.52
CA ARG A 221 6.19 2.89 -23.36
C ARG A 221 6.30 3.30 -21.91
N ASP A 222 6.94 4.44 -21.70
CA ASP A 222 7.08 5.10 -20.41
C ASP A 222 6.37 6.45 -20.46
N LEU A 223 5.74 6.84 -19.33
CA LEU A 223 5.22 8.16 -19.09
C LEU A 223 6.21 8.95 -18.22
N PRO A 224 6.36 10.29 -18.44
CA PRO A 224 7.24 11.16 -17.66
C PRO A 224 6.45 11.86 -16.53
N PRO A 225 6.29 11.26 -15.32
CA PRO A 225 5.72 11.96 -14.16
C PRO A 225 6.69 13.03 -13.63
N GLY A 226 6.48 13.50 -12.40
CA GLY A 226 7.42 14.38 -11.71
C GLY A 226 8.74 13.68 -11.35
N ILE A 227 9.55 14.34 -10.50
CA ILE A 227 10.86 13.85 -10.11
C ILE A 227 10.70 12.76 -9.05
N TYR A 228 11.39 11.65 -9.25
CA TYR A 228 11.44 10.50 -8.36
C TYR A 228 10.03 10.03 -7.95
N PRO A 229 9.17 9.61 -8.90
CA PRO A 229 7.90 9.02 -8.56
C PRO A 229 8.17 7.80 -7.67
N TYR A 230 7.54 7.75 -6.49
CA TYR A 230 7.84 6.72 -5.51
C TYR A 230 6.71 5.72 -5.38
N ASN A 231 5.49 6.21 -5.42
CA ASN A 231 4.27 5.43 -5.31
C ASN A 231 3.29 5.75 -6.44
N ILE A 232 2.36 4.83 -6.69
CA ILE A 232 1.30 4.99 -7.69
C ILE A 232 0.01 4.29 -7.25
N ALA A 233 -1.12 4.93 -7.47
CA ALA A 233 -2.44 4.36 -7.24
C ALA A 233 -3.36 4.62 -8.44
N VAL A 234 -4.21 3.64 -8.77
CA VAL A 234 -5.23 3.74 -9.83
C VAL A 234 -6.59 4.00 -9.19
N THR A 235 -7.39 4.90 -9.77
CA THR A 235 -8.76 5.17 -9.29
C THR A 235 -9.64 3.92 -9.43
N PRO A 236 -10.62 3.69 -8.53
CA PRO A 236 -11.52 2.52 -8.59
C PRO A 236 -12.29 2.37 -9.91
N ASN A 237 -12.53 3.47 -10.62
CA ASN A 237 -13.15 3.45 -11.94
C ASN A 237 -12.18 3.16 -13.09
N GLY A 238 -10.87 3.02 -12.81
CA GLY A 238 -9.82 2.73 -13.80
C GLY A 238 -9.49 3.84 -14.78
N LYS A 239 -10.02 5.05 -14.58
CA LYS A 239 -9.89 6.15 -15.55
C LYS A 239 -8.63 6.99 -15.37
N MET A 240 -8.07 6.99 -14.15
CA MET A 240 -6.87 7.76 -13.79
C MET A 240 -5.94 6.96 -12.91
N ALA A 241 -4.67 7.35 -12.92
CA ALA A 241 -3.71 7.01 -11.88
C ALA A 241 -3.07 8.29 -11.34
N ILE A 242 -2.59 8.22 -10.11
CA ILE A 242 -1.90 9.31 -9.41
C ILE A 242 -0.57 8.75 -8.92
N THR A 243 0.54 9.49 -9.14
CA THR A 243 1.84 9.19 -8.53
C THR A 243 2.11 10.09 -7.34
N ALA A 244 2.91 9.64 -6.38
CA ALA A 244 3.56 10.49 -5.40
C ALA A 244 5.01 10.70 -5.87
N ASP A 245 5.34 11.92 -6.26
CA ASP A 245 6.64 12.26 -6.83
C ASP A 245 7.48 12.88 -5.70
N ASN A 246 8.40 12.08 -5.13
CA ASN A 246 9.09 12.37 -3.87
C ASN A 246 10.19 13.44 -3.97
N GLY A 247 10.67 13.73 -5.17
CA GLY A 247 11.67 14.77 -5.42
C GLY A 247 13.10 14.34 -5.07
N ALA A 248 13.41 14.22 -3.79
CA ALA A 248 14.79 14.02 -3.30
C ALA A 248 15.29 12.59 -3.25
N GLY A 249 14.46 11.62 -3.65
CA GLY A 249 14.90 10.22 -3.74
C GLY A 249 14.82 9.41 -2.45
N GLY A 250 13.78 9.61 -1.63
CA GLY A 250 13.48 8.83 -0.42
C GLY A 250 13.73 9.58 0.88
N GLY A 251 13.58 10.89 0.86
CA GLY A 251 13.69 11.73 2.05
C GLY A 251 13.31 13.17 1.75
N SER A 252 13.17 13.95 2.81
CA SER A 252 12.90 15.38 2.71
C SER A 252 14.15 16.18 2.37
N ASP A 253 13.99 17.25 1.59
CA ASP A 253 15.05 18.21 1.31
C ASP A 253 14.60 19.68 1.52
N GLY A 254 13.36 19.88 1.98
CA GLY A 254 12.75 21.17 2.23
C GLY A 254 12.17 21.84 0.99
N ASN A 255 12.24 21.20 -0.18
CA ASN A 255 11.56 21.70 -1.38
C ASN A 255 10.13 21.15 -1.45
N VAL A 256 9.31 21.79 -2.27
CA VAL A 256 7.94 21.33 -2.50
C VAL A 256 7.90 20.36 -3.69
N ASP A 257 7.22 19.23 -3.50
CA ASP A 257 7.02 18.19 -4.46
C ASP A 257 5.55 18.07 -4.88
N ALA A 258 5.24 17.12 -5.76
CA ALA A 258 3.96 17.04 -6.43
C ALA A 258 3.40 15.62 -6.46
N VAL A 259 2.16 15.51 -6.88
CA VAL A 259 1.58 14.31 -7.47
C VAL A 259 1.37 14.53 -8.96
N SER A 260 1.61 13.52 -9.79
CA SER A 260 1.29 13.56 -11.22
C SER A 260 -0.03 12.83 -11.49
N ILE A 261 -0.84 13.42 -12.36
CA ILE A 261 -2.16 12.89 -12.74
C ILE A 261 -2.06 12.26 -14.13
N ILE A 262 -2.37 10.97 -14.21
CA ILE A 262 -2.30 10.17 -15.44
C ILE A 262 -3.72 9.91 -15.94
N ASP A 263 -4.02 10.34 -17.16
CA ASP A 263 -5.25 9.98 -17.87
C ASP A 263 -5.09 8.60 -18.52
N LEU A 264 -5.80 7.60 -18.02
CA LEU A 264 -5.79 6.22 -18.51
C LEU A 264 -6.84 5.97 -19.62
N GLU A 265 -7.77 6.90 -19.85
CA GLU A 265 -8.74 6.84 -20.95
C GLU A 265 -8.14 7.38 -22.26
N ALA A 266 -7.09 8.18 -22.17
CA ALA A 266 -6.36 8.62 -23.36
C ALA A 266 -5.68 7.43 -24.05
N ASP A 267 -5.61 7.45 -25.37
CA ASP A 267 -4.87 6.48 -26.18
C ASP A 267 -3.79 7.21 -27.00
N PRO A 268 -2.52 7.10 -26.61
CA PRO A 268 -1.98 6.41 -25.44
C PRO A 268 -2.27 7.16 -24.11
N PRO A 269 -2.20 6.47 -22.96
CA PRO A 269 -2.22 7.12 -21.63
C PRO A 269 -1.17 8.23 -21.52
N ARG A 270 -1.48 9.28 -20.78
CA ARG A 270 -0.60 10.47 -20.67
C ARG A 270 -0.75 11.19 -19.34
N ILE A 271 0.31 11.91 -18.95
CA ILE A 271 0.25 12.87 -17.86
C ILE A 271 -0.61 14.07 -18.32
N ILE A 272 -1.53 14.51 -17.47
CA ILE A 272 -2.43 15.64 -17.77
C ILE A 272 -2.26 16.80 -16.80
N ASP A 273 -1.69 16.56 -15.60
CA ASP A 273 -1.51 17.60 -14.59
C ASP A 273 -0.44 17.21 -13.57
N HIS A 274 0.08 18.22 -12.85
CA HIS A 274 0.92 18.08 -11.67
C HIS A 274 0.37 18.98 -10.56
N VAL A 275 0.05 18.38 -9.41
CA VAL A 275 -0.48 19.14 -8.26
C VAL A 275 0.61 19.21 -7.18
N VAL A 276 1.08 20.41 -6.90
CA VAL A 276 2.05 20.65 -5.82
C VAL A 276 1.40 20.39 -4.47
N ILE A 277 2.04 19.58 -3.62
CA ILE A 277 1.43 19.14 -2.36
C ILE A 277 2.29 19.39 -1.12
N GLY A 278 3.60 19.34 -1.21
CA GLY A 278 4.54 19.54 -0.10
C GLY A 278 5.76 18.62 -0.21
N ASP A 279 6.61 18.63 0.80
CA ASP A 279 7.93 17.98 0.79
C ASP A 279 7.83 16.46 1.00
N ALA A 280 8.46 15.70 0.12
CA ALA A 280 8.66 14.26 0.14
C ALA A 280 7.37 13.43 0.32
N PRO A 281 6.45 13.40 -0.67
CA PRO A 281 5.30 12.50 -0.65
C PRO A 281 5.72 11.03 -0.89
N GLU A 282 5.25 10.11 -0.04
CA GLU A 282 5.53 8.67 -0.13
C GLU A 282 4.28 7.79 -0.12
N GLY A 283 3.58 7.68 1.00
CA GLY A 283 2.33 6.95 1.10
C GLY A 283 1.24 7.59 0.24
N LEU A 284 0.51 6.78 -0.53
CA LEU A 284 -0.57 7.23 -1.42
C LEU A 284 -1.72 6.24 -1.37
N ALA A 285 -2.95 6.74 -1.18
CA ALA A 285 -4.15 5.94 -1.26
C ALA A 285 -5.29 6.72 -1.91
N ILE A 286 -6.20 6.01 -2.57
CA ILE A 286 -7.44 6.58 -3.14
C ILE A 286 -8.62 5.99 -2.37
N SER A 287 -9.61 6.82 -2.04
CA SER A 287 -10.83 6.39 -1.35
C SER A 287 -11.57 5.32 -2.15
N PRO A 288 -12.32 4.43 -1.49
CA PRO A 288 -13.14 3.43 -2.18
C PRO A 288 -14.14 4.03 -3.17
N LYS A 289 -14.56 5.27 -2.92
CA LYS A 289 -15.48 6.00 -3.81
C LYS A 289 -14.78 6.63 -5.02
N GLY A 290 -13.45 6.77 -4.97
CA GLY A 290 -12.66 7.40 -6.04
C GLY A 290 -12.80 8.92 -6.11
N ASP A 291 -13.37 9.55 -5.10
CA ASP A 291 -13.62 10.99 -5.00
C ASP A 291 -12.55 11.75 -4.21
N LEU A 292 -11.70 11.02 -3.48
CA LEU A 292 -10.64 11.55 -2.65
C LEU A 292 -9.38 10.70 -2.81
N ALA A 293 -8.23 11.33 -2.97
CA ALA A 293 -6.92 10.71 -2.76
C ALA A 293 -6.23 11.36 -1.56
N VAL A 294 -5.30 10.65 -0.96
CA VAL A 294 -4.43 11.17 0.09
C VAL A 294 -2.99 10.84 -0.22
N ALA A 295 -2.10 11.80 0.01
CA ALA A 295 -0.65 11.60 -0.01
C ALA A 295 -0.08 11.89 1.38
N VAL A 296 0.85 11.05 1.82
CA VAL A 296 1.56 11.22 3.08
C VAL A 296 2.85 11.96 2.80
N LEU A 297 3.13 13.02 3.54
CA LEU A 297 4.34 13.85 3.41
C LEU A 297 5.28 13.62 4.60
N LEU A 298 6.56 13.40 4.33
CA LEU A 298 7.58 13.31 5.38
C LEU A 298 7.82 14.67 6.05
N GLN A 299 7.79 15.75 5.31
CA GLN A 299 7.95 17.14 5.78
C GLN A 299 9.17 17.35 6.69
N GLY A 300 10.31 16.73 6.40
CA GLY A 300 11.51 16.86 7.22
C GLY A 300 11.51 16.05 8.52
N SER A 301 10.46 15.25 8.82
CA SER A 301 10.41 14.49 10.09
C SER A 301 11.40 13.33 10.16
N ASN A 302 12.02 12.97 9.04
CA ASN A 302 13.12 12.01 8.93
C ASN A 302 14.49 12.66 8.70
N ALA A 303 14.57 13.99 8.68
CA ALA A 303 15.78 14.73 8.38
C ALA A 303 16.68 14.89 9.62
N ASP A 304 17.93 15.37 9.39
CA ASP A 304 18.78 15.82 10.48
C ASP A 304 18.05 16.90 11.30
N LYS A 305 17.94 16.71 12.60
CA LYS A 305 17.28 17.65 13.52
C LYS A 305 17.87 19.07 13.50
N LYS A 306 19.06 19.25 12.92
CA LYS A 306 19.70 20.55 12.71
C LYS A 306 19.40 21.13 11.33
N ALA A 307 18.79 20.40 10.43
CA ALA A 307 18.43 20.92 9.11
C ALA A 307 17.39 22.04 9.24
N PHE A 308 17.50 23.07 8.39
CA PHE A 308 16.58 24.23 8.43
C PHE A 308 15.14 23.84 8.09
N TYR A 309 14.94 22.71 7.43
CA TYR A 309 13.64 22.17 7.04
C TYR A 309 13.15 21.04 7.97
N TYR A 310 13.90 20.73 9.05
CA TYR A 310 13.43 19.74 10.01
C TYR A 310 12.09 20.14 10.62
N HIS A 311 11.18 19.18 10.63
CA HIS A 311 9.89 19.30 11.30
C HIS A 311 9.64 18.04 12.15
N PRO A 312 9.09 18.15 13.38
CA PRO A 312 8.93 16.99 14.27
C PRO A 312 7.87 16.00 13.81
N THR A 313 7.00 16.37 12.88
CA THR A 313 5.89 15.55 12.39
C THR A 313 5.78 15.66 10.87
N GLY A 314 5.26 14.62 10.23
CA GLY A 314 4.80 14.69 8.86
C GLY A 314 3.31 15.02 8.76
N ALA A 315 2.76 14.95 7.55
CA ALA A 315 1.38 15.31 7.28
C ALA A 315 0.69 14.36 6.30
N VAL A 316 -0.62 14.45 6.25
CA VAL A 316 -1.49 13.90 5.19
C VAL A 316 -2.12 15.04 4.41
N VAL A 317 -1.96 15.04 3.10
CA VAL A 317 -2.64 15.96 2.19
C VAL A 317 -3.87 15.28 1.60
N ALA A 318 -5.01 16.00 1.65
CA ALA A 318 -6.26 15.61 1.01
C ALA A 318 -6.33 16.18 -0.41
N LEU A 319 -6.63 15.32 -1.38
CA LEU A 319 -6.70 15.62 -2.80
C LEU A 319 -8.08 15.24 -3.33
N LYS A 320 -8.95 16.23 -3.52
CA LYS A 320 -10.27 16.03 -4.12
C LYS A 320 -10.13 15.63 -5.59
N ILE A 321 -10.87 14.60 -5.97
CA ILE A 321 -10.97 14.11 -7.35
C ILE A 321 -12.35 14.48 -7.90
N ASP A 322 -12.40 15.28 -8.95
CA ASP A 322 -13.61 15.66 -9.69
C ASP A 322 -13.39 15.41 -11.18
N GLY A 323 -13.89 14.28 -11.67
CA GLY A 323 -13.58 13.80 -13.01
C GLY A 323 -12.07 13.57 -13.18
N LYS A 324 -11.41 14.34 -14.06
CA LYS A 324 -9.95 14.29 -14.28
C LYS A 324 -9.19 15.41 -13.56
N LYS A 325 -9.91 16.25 -12.82
CA LYS A 325 -9.29 17.33 -12.03
C LYS A 325 -8.99 16.85 -10.62
N VAL A 326 -7.75 17.06 -10.19
CA VAL A 326 -7.32 16.80 -8.82
C VAL A 326 -6.91 18.13 -8.17
N THR A 327 -7.36 18.35 -6.93
CA THR A 327 -7.10 19.62 -6.23
C THR A 327 -6.75 19.35 -4.77
N LYS A 328 -5.68 19.94 -4.26
CA LYS A 328 -5.37 19.95 -2.82
C LYS A 328 -6.45 20.73 -2.07
N VAL A 329 -7.14 20.07 -1.13
CA VAL A 329 -8.25 20.65 -0.38
C VAL A 329 -8.00 20.73 1.13
N GLY A 330 -6.96 20.08 1.62
CA GLY A 330 -6.63 20.11 3.05
C GLY A 330 -5.30 19.44 3.36
N GLU A 331 -4.86 19.65 4.60
CA GLU A 331 -3.67 19.04 5.18
C GLU A 331 -3.89 18.83 6.67
N VAL A 332 -3.43 17.69 7.20
CA VAL A 332 -3.53 17.32 8.62
C VAL A 332 -2.20 16.78 9.08
N GLN A 333 -1.65 17.33 10.18
CA GLN A 333 -0.44 16.82 10.81
C GLN A 333 -0.69 15.44 11.45
N VAL A 334 0.29 14.55 11.32
CA VAL A 334 0.25 13.19 11.90
C VAL A 334 1.51 12.96 12.75
N GLY A 335 2.03 11.76 12.86
CA GLY A 335 3.28 11.50 13.57
C GLY A 335 4.53 11.71 12.70
N ALA A 336 5.69 11.30 13.25
CA ALA A 336 6.99 11.44 12.59
C ALA A 336 7.26 10.28 11.62
N LEU A 337 7.84 10.60 10.47
CA LEU A 337 8.12 9.67 9.36
C LEU A 337 6.88 8.84 9.03
N PRO A 338 5.78 9.49 8.60
CA PRO A 338 4.57 8.76 8.23
C PRO A 338 4.80 8.04 6.91
N GLU A 339 4.44 6.75 6.84
CA GLU A 339 4.72 5.85 5.72
C GLU A 339 3.44 5.29 5.09
N GLY A 340 3.00 4.14 5.60
CA GLY A 340 1.81 3.47 5.09
C GLY A 340 0.54 4.26 5.36
N VAL A 341 -0.38 4.21 4.40
CA VAL A 341 -1.70 4.85 4.51
C VAL A 341 -2.78 3.94 3.93
N ALA A 342 -3.92 3.81 4.62
CA ALA A 342 -5.04 3.01 4.17
C ALA A 342 -6.38 3.61 4.60
N PHE A 343 -7.36 3.63 3.70
CA PHE A 343 -8.75 3.92 4.05
C PHE A 343 -9.42 2.72 4.72
N SER A 344 -10.38 2.99 5.60
CA SER A 344 -11.38 2.00 6.00
C SER A 344 -12.20 1.56 4.78
N PRO A 345 -12.80 0.37 4.77
CA PRO A 345 -13.56 -0.12 3.62
C PRO A 345 -14.71 0.78 3.15
N LYS A 346 -15.29 1.59 4.06
CA LYS A 346 -16.32 2.59 3.72
C LYS A 346 -15.74 3.94 3.32
N GLY A 347 -14.44 4.15 3.50
CA GLY A 347 -13.77 5.42 3.25
C GLY A 347 -14.07 6.52 4.27
N ASP A 348 -14.67 6.19 5.42
CA ASP A 348 -15.07 7.14 6.48
C ASP A 348 -13.97 7.34 7.54
N TYR A 349 -12.92 6.50 7.51
CA TYR A 349 -11.70 6.64 8.29
C TYR A 349 -10.47 6.42 7.43
N LEU A 350 -9.36 6.98 7.89
CA LEU A 350 -8.04 6.85 7.31
C LEU A 350 -7.05 6.50 8.43
N TYR A 351 -6.14 5.58 8.13
CA TYR A 351 -5.08 5.15 9.03
C TYR A 351 -3.74 5.53 8.41
N VAL A 352 -2.83 6.06 9.24
CA VAL A 352 -1.48 6.45 8.82
C VAL A 352 -0.48 5.89 9.80
N GLY A 353 0.45 5.08 9.33
CA GLY A 353 1.53 4.53 10.14
C GLY A 353 2.63 5.57 10.36
N ASN A 354 2.91 5.91 11.61
CA ASN A 354 3.95 6.85 12.01
C ASN A 354 5.19 6.03 12.43
N PHE A 355 6.15 5.90 11.53
CA PHE A 355 7.26 4.98 11.71
C PHE A 355 8.06 5.28 12.99
N LEU A 356 8.50 6.52 13.18
CA LEU A 356 9.33 6.87 14.33
C LEU A 356 8.56 6.84 15.67
N ASP A 357 7.24 7.00 15.63
CA ASP A 357 6.40 7.01 16.84
C ASP A 357 5.90 5.61 17.24
N GLN A 358 6.13 4.58 16.40
CA GLN A 358 5.64 3.21 16.63
C GLN A 358 4.14 3.16 16.87
N ASP A 359 3.39 3.95 16.08
CA ASP A 359 1.95 4.00 16.19
C ASP A 359 1.25 4.29 14.86
N MET A 360 -0.03 4.37 14.92
CA MET A 360 -0.89 4.69 13.79
C MET A 360 -1.86 5.79 14.18
N SER A 361 -1.88 6.87 13.40
CA SER A 361 -2.90 7.92 13.50
C SER A 361 -4.23 7.39 12.95
N VAL A 362 -5.32 7.66 13.67
CA VAL A 362 -6.70 7.35 13.23
C VAL A 362 -7.39 8.66 12.90
N LEU A 363 -7.67 8.88 11.62
CA LEU A 363 -8.27 10.11 11.11
C LEU A 363 -9.70 9.83 10.65
N LYS A 364 -10.61 10.80 10.84
CA LYS A 364 -11.97 10.74 10.35
C LYS A 364 -12.05 11.43 8.98
N VAL A 365 -12.79 10.81 8.05
CA VAL A 365 -13.04 11.33 6.71
C VAL A 365 -14.53 11.66 6.56
N ASP A 366 -14.84 12.89 6.15
CA ASP A 366 -16.19 13.37 5.87
C ASP A 366 -16.17 14.17 4.56
N GLY A 367 -16.59 13.50 3.48
CA GLY A 367 -16.43 14.03 2.13
C GLY A 367 -14.94 14.24 1.78
N ASP A 368 -14.56 15.47 1.48
CA ASP A 368 -13.18 15.87 1.18
C ASP A 368 -12.41 16.42 2.41
N LYS A 369 -13.04 16.41 3.59
CA LYS A 369 -12.45 16.87 4.85
C LYS A 369 -11.89 15.71 5.65
N ILE A 370 -10.60 15.82 6.02
CA ILE A 370 -9.92 14.90 6.94
C ILE A 370 -9.70 15.60 8.27
N THR A 371 -9.97 14.91 9.37
CA THR A 371 -9.82 15.46 10.72
C THR A 371 -9.08 14.47 11.60
N ASP A 372 -8.06 14.91 12.32
CA ASP A 372 -7.42 14.08 13.33
C ASP A 372 -8.38 13.84 14.49
N THR A 373 -8.60 12.56 14.83
CA THR A 373 -9.42 12.18 15.99
C THR A 373 -8.69 12.33 17.32
N GLY A 374 -7.38 12.59 17.29
CA GLY A 374 -6.48 12.55 18.44
C GLY A 374 -6.14 11.13 18.91
N LYS A 375 -6.70 10.09 18.29
CA LYS A 375 -6.39 8.70 18.62
C LYS A 375 -5.08 8.26 17.97
N ARG A 376 -4.22 7.67 18.79
CA ARG A 376 -2.98 7.02 18.36
C ARG A 376 -3.05 5.56 18.78
N PHE A 377 -2.98 4.67 17.79
CA PHE A 377 -3.05 3.23 17.99
C PHE A 377 -1.62 2.67 18.03
N LYS A 378 -1.18 2.22 19.20
CA LYS A 378 0.19 1.69 19.38
C LYS A 378 0.37 0.37 18.64
N LEU A 379 1.52 0.23 17.97
CA LEU A 379 1.95 -0.95 17.24
C LEU A 379 3.14 -1.61 17.97
N PRO A 380 3.38 -2.91 17.72
CA PRO A 380 4.49 -3.63 18.38
C PRO A 380 5.87 -3.25 17.83
N GLY A 381 5.94 -2.41 16.81
CA GLY A 381 7.16 -1.95 16.15
C GLY A 381 6.91 -0.79 15.22
N HIS A 382 7.91 -0.45 14.41
CA HIS A 382 7.89 0.69 13.48
C HIS A 382 7.08 0.38 12.21
N PRO A 383 5.88 0.96 12.01
CA PRO A 383 5.02 0.67 10.86
C PRO A 383 5.63 1.20 9.55
N ALA A 384 6.19 0.31 8.75
CA ALA A 384 6.83 0.61 7.48
C ALA A 384 5.85 0.59 6.29
N SER A 385 4.76 -0.18 6.39
CA SER A 385 3.78 -0.33 5.31
C SER A 385 2.44 -0.81 5.86
N MET A 386 1.35 -0.51 5.15
CA MET A 386 0.03 -1.02 5.53
C MET A 386 -0.89 -1.20 4.33
N ARG A 387 -1.84 -2.13 4.48
CA ARG A 387 -2.89 -2.38 3.48
C ARG A 387 -4.16 -2.83 4.17
N ALA A 388 -5.29 -2.17 3.89
CA ALA A 388 -6.60 -2.67 4.24
C ALA A 388 -7.02 -3.79 3.27
N GLY A 389 -7.85 -4.71 3.74
CA GLY A 389 -8.42 -5.79 2.95
C GLY A 389 -9.34 -5.29 1.84
N PRO A 390 -9.85 -6.22 1.01
CA PRO A 390 -10.65 -5.85 -0.15
C PRO A 390 -11.87 -5.04 0.28
N GLN A 391 -12.18 -4.06 -0.55
CA GLN A 391 -13.26 -3.10 -0.39
C GLN A 391 -14.48 -3.55 -1.18
#